data_26551eb348db0d26302c0dfc38245434
#
_entry.id   26551eb348db0d26302c0dfc38245434
#
_cell.length_a   1.000
_cell.length_b   1.000
_cell.length_c   1.000
_cell.angle_alpha   90.00
_cell.angle_beta   90.00
_cell.angle_gamma   90.00
#
_symmetry.space_group_name_H-M   'P 1'
#
loop_
_entity.id
_entity.type
_entity.pdbx_description
1 polymer ?
#
loop_
_entity_poly.entity_id
_entity_poly.type
_entity_poly.pdbx_seq_one_letter_code
_entity_poly.pdbx_strand_id
1 'polypeptide(L)'
;MTTDSKATVLRNVLVAAAALALVLGGLALGARAGGDAARVIGAGDPGADGRNPGYPWIDGAFEGTVASRLRTPFAHTRYEVEPKSFAAWLRGLPLEPGRGVINMYDGSRARTQRNHVAVVAIDVGGRDLQQCADSIIRLRAEYLRVAGRVDEIAFHFTSGDLARWSDWRDGVRPTVRGNSVSWARSAAHDGSYGSFRRYLDTVFMYAGTHSLERELEPVEDPALVEPGDVFIVGGFPGHAMLVIDVVENRGGKRMFMLAQGLQPARDFHIVHDGGFIKEYWHEARSSGRFYAGGWPFAYTDLRRFRD
;
A
#
# COMPACT_ATOMS: atom_id res chain seq x y z
N MET A 1 -27.23 60.60 2.39
CA MET A 1 -27.78 59.42 1.75
C MET A 1 -26.93 58.24 2.25
N THR A 2 -27.33 57.31 2.98
CA THR A 2 -28.41 57.00 3.94
C THR A 2 -27.96 55.77 4.71
N THR A 3 -28.03 55.91 5.99
CA THR A 3 -27.62 54.95 7.04
C THR A 3 -28.55 53.75 7.18
N ASP A 4 -28.95 53.07 6.10
CA ASP A 4 -30.04 52.05 6.17
C ASP A 4 -29.67 50.65 5.68
N SER A 5 -28.37 50.38 5.42
CA SER A 5 -27.94 49.07 4.90
C SER A 5 -27.30 48.15 5.96
N LYS A 6 -27.10 48.62 7.18
CA LYS A 6 -26.42 47.82 8.24
C LYS A 6 -27.39 47.19 9.26
N ALA A 7 -28.67 47.58 9.24
CA ALA A 7 -29.65 47.08 10.18
C ALA A 7 -30.33 45.75 9.72
N THR A 8 -30.28 45.43 8.43
CA THR A 8 -31.00 44.27 7.87
C THR A 8 -30.16 42.98 7.95
N VAL A 9 -28.84 43.07 8.06
CA VAL A 9 -27.95 41.89 8.15
C VAL A 9 -27.87 41.34 9.59
N LEU A 10 -28.09 42.15 10.61
CA LEU A 10 -28.04 41.66 12.02
C LEU A 10 -29.33 40.98 12.49
N ARG A 11 -30.43 41.09 11.73
CA ARG A 11 -31.73 40.51 12.13
C ARG A 11 -31.94 39.07 11.66
N ASN A 12 -31.16 38.57 10.73
CA ASN A 12 -31.26 37.20 10.18
C ASN A 12 -30.33 36.20 10.82
N VAL A 13 -29.45 36.60 11.77
CA VAL A 13 -28.52 35.70 12.47
C VAL A 13 -29.09 35.25 13.84
N LEU A 14 -30.14 35.87 14.34
CA LEU A 14 -30.69 35.60 15.68
C LEU A 14 -31.97 34.71 15.71
N VAL A 15 -32.43 34.17 14.57
CA VAL A 15 -33.62 33.28 14.51
C VAL A 15 -33.24 31.79 14.30
N ALA A 16 -31.96 31.45 14.10
CA ALA A 16 -31.51 30.07 13.90
C ALA A 16 -30.97 29.34 15.16
N ALA A 17 -31.07 29.97 16.36
CA ALA A 17 -30.50 29.42 17.57
C ALA A 17 -31.50 28.97 18.66
N ALA A 18 -32.80 28.85 18.36
CA ALA A 18 -33.84 28.55 19.38
C ALA A 18 -34.77 27.38 19.03
N ALA A 19 -34.29 26.36 18.31
CA ALA A 19 -35.10 25.16 18.04
C ALA A 19 -34.27 23.86 18.09
N LEU A 20 -33.46 23.66 19.14
CA LEU A 20 -32.83 22.35 19.40
C LEU A 20 -32.68 22.09 20.91
N ALA A 21 -33.78 22.09 21.64
CA ALA A 21 -33.85 21.52 22.99
C ALA A 21 -35.26 21.12 23.28
N LEU A 22 -35.65 19.89 22.96
CA LEU A 22 -36.71 19.09 23.58
C LEU A 22 -37.05 17.89 22.67
N VAL A 23 -36.27 16.81 22.77
CA VAL A 23 -36.75 15.42 22.76
C VAL A 23 -35.59 14.56 23.33
N LEU A 24 -35.51 14.52 24.66
CA LEU A 24 -34.83 13.43 25.35
C LEU A 24 -35.94 12.69 26.12
N GLY A 25 -36.28 11.53 25.65
CA GLY A 25 -37.22 10.67 26.36
C GLY A 25 -37.65 9.45 25.54
N GLY A 26 -36.90 8.34 25.71
CA GLY A 26 -37.48 7.00 25.57
C GLY A 26 -37.39 6.36 24.19
N LEU A 27 -36.42 5.47 24.01
CA LEU A 27 -36.64 4.04 23.69
C LEU A 27 -35.29 3.39 23.45
N ALA A 28 -34.79 2.69 24.46
CA ALA A 28 -33.75 1.71 24.29
C ALA A 28 -34.32 0.53 23.49
N LEU A 29 -34.09 0.48 22.19
CA LEU A 29 -34.21 -0.74 21.40
C LEU A 29 -32.78 -1.07 20.90
N GLY A 30 -32.29 -2.22 21.37
CA GLY A 30 -31.01 -2.76 20.99
C GLY A 30 -30.90 -2.99 19.49
N ALA A 31 -30.18 -2.14 18.83
CA ALA A 31 -29.58 -2.46 17.55
C ALA A 31 -28.22 -3.14 17.85
N ARG A 32 -28.19 -4.47 17.80
CA ARG A 32 -26.97 -5.22 17.60
C ARG A 32 -26.40 -4.76 16.26
N ALA A 33 -25.50 -3.84 16.30
CA ALA A 33 -24.57 -3.60 15.20
C ALA A 33 -23.66 -4.83 15.12
N GLY A 34 -24.06 -5.80 14.31
CA GLY A 34 -23.17 -6.84 13.81
C GLY A 34 -22.19 -6.20 12.85
N GLY A 35 -21.18 -5.53 13.40
CA GLY A 35 -19.98 -5.19 12.67
C GLY A 35 -19.08 -6.43 12.71
N ASP A 36 -19.18 -7.29 11.71
CA ASP A 36 -18.09 -8.18 11.35
C ASP A 36 -16.93 -7.29 10.93
N ALA A 37 -16.16 -6.84 11.93
CA ALA A 37 -14.80 -6.42 11.71
C ALA A 37 -14.08 -7.67 11.20
N ALA A 38 -13.94 -7.78 9.88
CA ALA A 38 -13.09 -8.78 9.25
C ALA A 38 -11.79 -8.81 10.06
N ARG A 39 -11.49 -9.94 10.67
CA ARG A 39 -10.29 -10.17 11.46
C ARG A 39 -9.12 -10.08 10.49
N VAL A 40 -8.57 -8.87 10.34
CA VAL A 40 -7.43 -8.61 9.48
C VAL A 40 -6.28 -9.48 9.96
N ILE A 41 -5.67 -10.23 9.06
CA ILE A 41 -4.42 -10.95 9.36
C ILE A 41 -3.42 -9.86 9.77
N GLY A 42 -2.94 -9.89 11.00
CA GLY A 42 -2.01 -8.89 11.52
C GLY A 42 -2.41 -8.20 12.81
N ALA A 43 -3.70 -8.26 13.21
CA ALA A 43 -4.15 -7.80 14.53
C ALA A 43 -3.99 -8.92 15.59
N GLY A 44 -2.93 -9.73 15.52
CA GLY A 44 -2.61 -10.74 16.51
C GLY A 44 -1.76 -10.16 17.65
N ASP A 45 -1.90 -10.74 18.85
CA ASP A 45 -0.95 -10.50 19.91
C ASP A 45 0.48 -10.77 19.43
N PRO A 46 1.48 -10.02 19.91
CA PRO A 46 2.89 -10.28 19.58
C PRO A 46 3.22 -11.76 19.82
N GLY A 47 3.94 -12.38 18.88
CA GLY A 47 4.44 -13.74 19.05
C GLY A 47 5.37 -13.85 20.26
N ALA A 48 5.80 -15.06 20.61
CA ALA A 48 6.68 -15.33 21.74
C ALA A 48 8.02 -14.54 21.67
N ASP A 49 8.39 -14.05 20.48
CA ASP A 49 9.57 -13.19 20.22
C ASP A 49 9.24 -11.69 20.26
N GLY A 50 8.02 -11.29 20.65
CA GLY A 50 7.56 -9.91 20.71
C GLY A 50 7.19 -9.28 19.38
N ARG A 51 7.32 -10.00 18.25
CA ARG A 51 7.02 -9.50 16.91
C ARG A 51 5.57 -9.75 16.54
N ASN A 52 5.03 -8.86 15.70
CA ASN A 52 3.69 -9.04 15.15
C ASN A 52 3.68 -10.19 14.11
N PRO A 53 2.85 -11.25 14.29
CA PRO A 53 2.87 -12.40 13.39
C PRO A 53 2.45 -12.07 11.95
N GLY A 54 1.65 -11.02 11.76
CA GLY A 54 1.23 -10.56 10.43
C GLY A 54 2.19 -9.59 9.76
N TYR A 55 3.03 -8.92 10.57
CA TYR A 55 3.98 -7.89 10.12
C TYR A 55 5.30 -8.04 10.88
N PRO A 56 6.18 -8.99 10.48
CA PRO A 56 7.35 -9.39 11.25
C PRO A 56 8.42 -8.31 11.49
N TRP A 57 8.32 -7.18 10.79
CA TRP A 57 9.19 -6.03 10.97
C TRP A 57 8.68 -5.03 12.02
N ILE A 58 7.48 -5.25 12.58
CA ILE A 58 6.90 -4.42 13.63
C ILE A 58 7.18 -5.07 14.99
N ASP A 59 7.82 -4.32 15.86
CA ASP A 59 8.00 -4.69 17.25
C ASP A 59 6.79 -4.20 18.07
N GLY A 60 6.02 -5.13 18.63
CA GLY A 60 4.86 -4.83 19.47
C GLY A 60 3.57 -4.51 18.70
N ALA A 61 2.70 -3.73 19.36
CA ALA A 61 1.40 -3.31 18.81
C ALA A 61 1.53 -1.99 18.03
N PHE A 62 0.60 -1.76 17.10
CA PHE A 62 0.49 -0.52 16.33
C PHE A 62 -0.94 0.05 16.40
N GLU A 63 -1.07 1.38 16.23
CA GLU A 63 -2.34 2.09 16.52
C GLU A 63 -3.31 2.15 15.35
N GLY A 64 -2.93 1.77 14.16
CA GLY A 64 -3.85 1.88 13.03
C GLY A 64 -3.33 1.34 11.73
N THR A 65 -4.27 0.93 10.91
CA THR A 65 -4.02 0.28 9.62
C THR A 65 -4.56 1.10 8.46
N VAL A 66 -4.25 0.70 7.24
CA VAL A 66 -4.85 1.25 6.02
C VAL A 66 -6.38 1.28 6.15
N ALA A 67 -6.99 0.14 6.51
CA ALA A 67 -8.45 0.04 6.60
C ALA A 67 -9.06 0.87 7.75
N SER A 68 -8.38 0.95 8.91
CA SER A 68 -8.97 1.63 10.07
C SER A 68 -8.83 3.16 10.01
N ARG A 69 -7.79 3.68 9.35
CA ARG A 69 -7.48 5.11 9.34
C ARG A 69 -7.90 5.85 8.08
N LEU A 70 -7.96 5.17 6.93
CA LEU A 70 -8.28 5.81 5.66
C LEU A 70 -9.75 5.58 5.32
N ARG A 71 -10.51 6.67 5.28
CA ARG A 71 -11.96 6.63 5.11
C ARG A 71 -12.34 6.34 3.66
N THR A 72 -13.43 5.61 3.50
CA THR A 72 -14.06 5.41 2.18
C THR A 72 -14.75 6.70 1.72
N PRO A 73 -14.82 6.98 0.41
CA PRO A 73 -15.61 8.08 -0.13
C PRO A 73 -17.11 7.91 0.17
N PHE A 74 -17.84 9.00 0.12
CA PHE A 74 -19.30 8.96 0.28
C PHE A 74 -19.93 7.99 -0.73
N ALA A 75 -20.93 7.23 -0.30
CA ALA A 75 -21.66 6.22 -1.08
C ALA A 75 -20.79 5.05 -1.64
N HIS A 76 -19.58 4.85 -1.11
CA HIS A 76 -18.75 3.70 -1.44
C HIS A 76 -18.50 2.83 -0.21
N THR A 77 -18.37 1.53 -0.45
CA THR A 77 -17.92 0.53 0.52
C THR A 77 -16.64 -0.12 0.04
N ARG A 78 -15.83 -0.67 0.94
CA ARG A 78 -14.65 -1.44 0.51
C ARG A 78 -15.08 -2.63 -0.33
N TYR A 79 -14.39 -2.80 -1.47
CA TYR A 79 -14.54 -3.97 -2.32
C TYR A 79 -14.32 -5.24 -1.49
N GLU A 80 -15.21 -6.21 -1.64
CA GLU A 80 -15.11 -7.48 -0.90
C GLU A 80 -13.90 -8.28 -1.37
N VAL A 81 -13.12 -8.80 -0.43
CA VAL A 81 -11.91 -9.57 -0.70
C VAL A 81 -11.89 -10.83 0.14
N GLU A 82 -11.29 -11.88 -0.38
CA GLU A 82 -11.14 -13.14 0.34
C GLU A 82 -10.32 -12.95 1.63
N PRO A 83 -10.78 -13.51 2.76
CA PRO A 83 -10.02 -13.52 3.99
C PRO A 83 -8.64 -14.16 3.79
N LYS A 84 -7.61 -13.58 4.41
CA LYS A 84 -6.21 -14.03 4.29
C LYS A 84 -5.58 -13.83 2.90
N SER A 85 -6.27 -13.22 1.94
CA SER A 85 -5.69 -12.83 0.65
C SER A 85 -4.64 -11.73 0.81
N PHE A 86 -3.85 -11.49 -0.25
CA PHE A 86 -2.93 -10.36 -0.30
C PHE A 86 -3.67 -9.03 -0.12
N ALA A 87 -4.83 -8.89 -0.75
CA ALA A 87 -5.72 -7.74 -0.61
C ALA A 87 -6.15 -7.48 0.85
N ALA A 88 -6.58 -8.53 1.57
CA ALA A 88 -6.95 -8.42 2.98
C ALA A 88 -5.73 -8.05 3.86
N TRP A 89 -4.56 -8.60 3.56
CA TRP A 89 -3.32 -8.31 4.27
C TRP A 89 -2.87 -6.86 4.05
N LEU A 90 -2.96 -6.33 2.82
CA LEU A 90 -2.64 -4.93 2.50
C LEU A 90 -3.50 -3.94 3.30
N ARG A 91 -4.79 -4.23 3.48
CA ARG A 91 -5.69 -3.42 4.31
C ARG A 91 -5.29 -3.37 5.78
N GLY A 92 -4.61 -4.41 6.25
CA GLY A 92 -4.08 -4.51 7.59
C GLY A 92 -2.72 -3.85 7.80
N LEU A 93 -2.05 -3.36 6.76
CA LEU A 93 -0.73 -2.75 6.88
C LEU A 93 -0.75 -1.62 7.91
N PRO A 94 0.18 -1.66 8.88
CA PRO A 94 0.30 -0.62 9.89
C PRO A 94 0.76 0.69 9.28
N LEU A 95 0.27 1.79 9.82
CA LEU A 95 0.62 3.14 9.39
C LEU A 95 1.36 3.89 10.50
N GLU A 96 2.32 4.70 10.11
CA GLU A 96 2.98 5.64 11.01
C GLU A 96 1.96 6.57 11.69
N PRO A 97 2.19 7.01 12.95
CA PRO A 97 1.30 7.93 13.65
C PRO A 97 1.01 9.20 12.86
N GLY A 98 -0.22 9.68 12.92
CA GLY A 98 -0.66 10.84 12.16
C GLY A 98 -0.51 10.63 10.66
N ARG A 99 0.04 11.60 9.92
CA ARG A 99 0.33 11.46 8.50
C ARG A 99 1.65 10.72 8.22
N GLY A 100 2.51 10.63 9.22
CA GLY A 100 3.89 10.18 9.08
C GLY A 100 4.79 11.22 8.39
N VAL A 101 6.08 10.99 8.48
CA VAL A 101 7.13 11.76 7.78
C VAL A 101 7.82 10.79 6.83
N ILE A 102 7.92 11.15 5.55
CA ILE A 102 8.68 10.35 4.59
C ILE A 102 10.17 10.61 4.84
N ASN A 103 10.88 9.56 5.23
CA ASN A 103 12.34 9.58 5.36
C ASN A 103 12.97 8.81 4.20
N MET A 104 14.22 9.16 3.90
CA MET A 104 15.08 8.48 2.96
C MET A 104 15.75 7.27 3.64
N TYR A 105 16.31 6.36 2.86
CA TYR A 105 17.05 5.18 3.33
C TYR A 105 18.22 5.52 4.30
N ASP A 106 18.75 6.72 4.24
CA ASP A 106 19.83 7.21 5.10
C ASP A 106 19.32 7.90 6.38
N GLY A 107 18.00 7.86 6.63
CA GLY A 107 17.33 8.50 7.75
C GLY A 107 17.06 9.99 7.57
N SER A 108 17.56 10.61 6.51
CA SER A 108 17.28 12.02 6.24
C SER A 108 15.83 12.22 5.79
N ARG A 109 15.26 13.38 6.09
CA ARG A 109 13.90 13.71 5.70
C ARG A 109 13.81 13.97 4.19
N ALA A 110 12.89 13.28 3.49
CA ALA A 110 12.64 13.53 2.09
C ALA A 110 12.17 14.98 1.84
N ARG A 111 12.63 15.59 0.74
CA ARG A 111 12.30 16.99 0.40
C ARG A 111 10.81 17.20 0.18
N THR A 112 10.12 16.22 -0.41
CA THR A 112 8.68 16.28 -0.71
C THR A 112 7.90 15.60 0.39
N GLN A 113 7.13 16.39 1.16
CA GLN A 113 6.28 15.94 2.26
C GLN A 113 4.79 16.26 2.02
N ARG A 114 4.42 16.68 0.82
CA ARG A 114 3.07 17.23 0.58
C ARG A 114 2.13 16.26 -0.12
N ASN A 115 2.67 15.30 -0.85
CA ASN A 115 1.89 14.45 -1.77
C ASN A 115 1.58 13.07 -1.17
N HIS A 116 1.41 12.96 0.16
CA HIS A 116 1.01 11.73 0.82
C HIS A 116 -0.03 11.98 1.91
N VAL A 117 -0.82 10.99 2.20
CA VAL A 117 -1.83 11.01 3.29
C VAL A 117 -1.40 10.16 4.46
N ALA A 118 -0.59 9.14 4.23
CA ALA A 118 -0.05 8.26 5.26
C ALA A 118 1.27 7.64 4.81
N VAL A 119 2.12 7.30 5.76
CA VAL A 119 3.32 6.47 5.58
C VAL A 119 3.03 5.10 6.15
N VAL A 120 3.35 4.05 5.39
CA VAL A 120 3.26 2.67 5.87
C VAL A 120 4.44 2.40 6.80
N ALA A 121 4.16 1.85 7.97
CA ALA A 121 5.19 1.52 8.95
C ALA A 121 5.97 0.26 8.52
N ILE A 122 6.79 0.41 7.49
CA ILE A 122 7.71 -0.62 6.99
C ILE A 122 9.07 0.01 6.72
N ASP A 123 10.12 -0.60 7.26
CA ASP A 123 11.48 -0.10 7.07
C ASP A 123 11.92 -0.18 5.60
N VAL A 124 12.67 0.80 5.15
CA VAL A 124 13.24 0.85 3.81
C VAL A 124 14.68 0.30 3.77
N GLY A 125 15.21 -0.07 4.92
CA GLY A 125 16.60 -0.47 5.10
C GLY A 125 17.57 0.72 5.08
N GLY A 126 18.87 0.44 5.24
CA GLY A 126 19.93 1.46 5.29
C GLY A 126 20.70 1.66 3.98
N ARG A 127 20.14 1.23 2.85
CA ARG A 127 20.75 1.29 1.52
C ARG A 127 19.76 1.82 0.49
N ASP A 128 20.25 2.51 -0.56
CA ASP A 128 19.41 2.95 -1.67
C ASP A 128 19.01 1.78 -2.59
N LEU A 129 18.16 0.87 -2.10
CA LEU A 129 17.74 -0.35 -2.79
C LEU A 129 16.23 -0.47 -2.90
N GLN A 130 15.49 -0.39 -1.79
CA GLN A 130 14.04 -0.60 -1.78
C GLN A 130 13.31 0.61 -2.39
N GLN A 131 13.34 0.71 -3.73
CA GLN A 131 12.74 1.79 -4.52
C GLN A 131 11.27 1.46 -4.87
N CYS A 132 10.73 1.93 -6.00
CA CYS A 132 9.31 1.78 -6.32
C CYS A 132 8.89 0.31 -6.54
N ALA A 133 9.54 -0.40 -7.46
CA ALA A 133 9.26 -1.82 -7.73
C ALA A 133 9.64 -2.70 -6.53
N ASP A 134 10.76 -2.39 -5.88
CA ASP A 134 11.31 -3.17 -4.78
C ASP A 134 10.41 -3.16 -3.55
N SER A 135 9.74 -2.03 -3.30
CA SER A 135 8.73 -1.92 -2.25
C SER A 135 7.54 -2.85 -2.50
N ILE A 136 7.12 -3.01 -3.76
CA ILE A 136 6.04 -3.91 -4.15
C ILE A 136 6.49 -5.37 -4.01
N ILE A 137 7.70 -5.70 -4.50
CA ILE A 137 8.34 -7.01 -4.33
C ILE A 137 8.45 -7.35 -2.84
N ARG A 138 8.89 -6.40 -2.01
CA ARG A 138 8.97 -6.56 -0.55
C ARG A 138 7.62 -6.94 0.04
N LEU A 139 6.57 -6.19 -0.23
CA LEU A 139 5.24 -6.43 0.33
C LEU A 139 4.67 -7.77 -0.12
N ARG A 140 4.83 -8.13 -1.40
CA ARG A 140 4.39 -9.44 -1.90
C ARG A 140 5.14 -10.58 -1.22
N ALA A 141 6.45 -10.49 -1.09
CA ALA A 141 7.29 -11.50 -0.44
C ALA A 141 6.96 -11.66 1.05
N GLU A 142 6.75 -10.56 1.78
CA GLU A 142 6.35 -10.59 3.19
C GLU A 142 4.97 -11.25 3.37
N TYR A 143 4.01 -10.90 2.52
CA TYR A 143 2.70 -11.55 2.52
C TYR A 143 2.82 -13.07 2.30
N LEU A 144 3.53 -13.50 1.25
CA LEU A 144 3.71 -14.92 0.95
C LEU A 144 4.37 -15.65 2.12
N ARG A 145 5.33 -15.01 2.78
CA ARG A 145 6.00 -15.57 3.96
C ARG A 145 5.04 -15.73 5.13
N VAL A 146 4.23 -14.73 5.43
CA VAL A 146 3.22 -14.77 6.52
C VAL A 146 2.10 -15.75 6.21
N ALA A 147 1.71 -15.87 4.93
CA ALA A 147 0.71 -16.82 4.46
C ALA A 147 1.20 -18.28 4.45
N GLY A 148 2.49 -18.53 4.77
CA GLY A 148 3.08 -19.87 4.72
C GLY A 148 3.40 -20.37 3.30
N ARG A 149 3.27 -19.50 2.28
CA ARG A 149 3.51 -19.79 0.86
C ARG A 149 4.98 -19.50 0.48
N VAL A 150 5.90 -19.91 1.32
CA VAL A 150 7.34 -19.54 1.23
C VAL A 150 8.03 -20.06 -0.03
N ASP A 151 7.56 -21.16 -0.61
CA ASP A 151 8.13 -21.75 -1.82
C ASP A 151 7.70 -21.00 -3.09
N GLU A 152 6.70 -20.13 -2.98
CA GLU A 152 6.25 -19.24 -4.07
C GLU A 152 7.03 -17.91 -4.12
N ILE A 153 7.87 -17.65 -3.13
CA ILE A 153 8.68 -16.43 -3.10
C ILE A 153 9.82 -16.56 -4.12
N ALA A 154 9.62 -15.95 -5.28
CA ALA A 154 10.59 -15.96 -6.37
C ALA A 154 10.38 -14.72 -7.24
N PHE A 155 11.49 -14.09 -7.68
CA PHE A 155 11.45 -12.89 -8.52
C PHE A 155 12.58 -12.94 -9.55
N HIS A 156 12.30 -12.42 -10.76
CA HIS A 156 13.30 -12.36 -11.80
C HIS A 156 14.20 -11.13 -11.66
N PHE A 157 15.48 -11.34 -11.84
CA PHE A 157 16.42 -10.27 -12.13
C PHE A 157 16.13 -9.67 -13.52
N THR A 158 16.60 -8.47 -13.77
CA THR A 158 16.48 -7.82 -15.09
C THR A 158 17.13 -8.66 -16.21
N SER A 159 18.11 -9.51 -15.89
CA SER A 159 18.73 -10.48 -16.80
C SER A 159 17.78 -11.62 -17.22
N GLY A 160 16.67 -11.84 -16.52
CA GLY A 160 15.73 -12.95 -16.70
C GLY A 160 15.99 -14.16 -15.81
N ASP A 161 17.07 -14.13 -15.01
CA ASP A 161 17.35 -15.21 -14.05
C ASP A 161 16.39 -15.16 -12.86
N LEU A 162 15.86 -16.31 -12.45
CA LEU A 162 14.91 -16.41 -11.34
C LEU A 162 15.63 -16.65 -10.01
N ALA A 163 15.47 -15.70 -9.09
CA ALA A 163 15.94 -15.79 -7.71
C ALA A 163 14.83 -16.37 -6.82
N ARG A 164 15.00 -17.60 -6.32
CA ARG A 164 14.06 -18.26 -5.41
C ARG A 164 14.51 -18.10 -3.97
N TRP A 165 13.58 -17.79 -3.09
CA TRP A 165 13.86 -17.80 -1.65
C TRP A 165 14.26 -19.19 -1.15
N SER A 166 13.65 -20.27 -1.64
CA SER A 166 13.99 -21.63 -1.28
C SER A 166 15.46 -21.96 -1.55
N ASP A 167 16.00 -21.57 -2.72
CA ASP A 167 17.39 -21.77 -3.08
C ASP A 167 18.32 -20.96 -2.17
N TRP A 168 17.96 -19.70 -1.93
CA TRP A 168 18.72 -18.83 -1.02
C TRP A 168 18.77 -19.39 0.41
N ARG A 169 17.60 -19.80 0.94
CA ARG A 169 17.47 -20.45 2.25
C ARG A 169 18.39 -21.66 2.36
N ASP A 170 18.50 -22.43 1.29
CA ASP A 170 19.35 -23.64 1.22
C ASP A 170 20.82 -23.37 0.89
N GLY A 171 21.21 -22.09 0.90
CA GLY A 171 22.60 -21.68 0.79
C GLY A 171 23.10 -21.37 -0.62
N VAL A 172 22.21 -21.36 -1.64
CA VAL A 172 22.56 -20.96 -3.00
C VAL A 172 22.68 -19.43 -3.07
N ARG A 173 23.71 -18.94 -3.74
CA ARG A 173 23.95 -17.50 -3.91
C ARG A 173 24.27 -17.17 -5.38
N PRO A 174 23.81 -16.00 -5.87
CA PRO A 174 24.16 -15.53 -7.21
C PRO A 174 25.55 -14.90 -7.23
N THR A 175 26.23 -15.09 -8.34
CA THR A 175 27.37 -14.27 -8.77
C THR A 175 26.97 -13.61 -10.08
N VAL A 176 26.88 -12.27 -10.07
CA VAL A 176 26.45 -11.49 -11.24
C VAL A 176 27.65 -10.82 -11.89
N ARG A 177 27.79 -11.00 -13.20
CA ARG A 177 28.85 -10.37 -14.02
C ARG A 177 28.21 -9.81 -15.30
N GLY A 178 27.94 -8.50 -15.31
CA GLY A 178 27.11 -7.90 -16.37
C GLY A 178 25.72 -8.51 -16.39
N ASN A 179 25.31 -9.07 -17.53
CA ASN A 179 23.99 -9.74 -17.68
C ASN A 179 24.03 -11.25 -17.40
N SER A 180 25.19 -11.80 -17.03
CA SER A 180 25.31 -13.22 -16.73
C SER A 180 25.22 -13.47 -15.25
N VAL A 181 24.37 -14.43 -14.85
CA VAL A 181 24.19 -14.87 -13.48
C VAL A 181 24.59 -16.33 -13.37
N SER A 182 25.40 -16.65 -12.38
CA SER A 182 25.71 -18.04 -12.00
C SER A 182 25.33 -18.28 -10.56
N TRP A 183 24.81 -19.46 -10.27
CA TRP A 183 24.29 -19.85 -8.98
C TRP A 183 25.16 -20.95 -8.37
N ALA A 184 25.60 -20.79 -7.14
CA ALA A 184 26.38 -21.79 -6.43
C ALA A 184 25.98 -21.87 -4.96
N ARG A 185 26.02 -23.09 -4.41
CA ARG A 185 25.87 -23.30 -2.96
C ARG A 185 27.14 -22.85 -2.26
N SER A 186 27.08 -21.72 -1.56
CA SER A 186 28.24 -21.09 -0.90
C SER A 186 27.95 -20.65 0.54
N ALA A 187 26.78 -20.99 1.07
CA ALA A 187 26.39 -20.72 2.47
C ALA A 187 25.69 -21.91 3.10
N ALA A 188 25.61 -21.93 4.42
CA ALA A 188 24.78 -22.89 5.16
C ALA A 188 23.29 -22.55 4.98
N HIS A 189 22.43 -23.54 5.28
CA HIS A 189 20.99 -23.34 5.36
C HIS A 189 20.65 -22.26 6.41
N ASP A 190 19.88 -21.26 6.04
CA ASP A 190 19.44 -20.17 6.92
C ASP A 190 18.04 -19.66 6.53
N GLY A 191 17.00 -20.13 7.24
CA GLY A 191 15.62 -19.71 7.09
C GLY A 191 15.23 -18.50 7.96
N SER A 192 16.16 -17.84 8.63
CA SER A 192 15.90 -16.69 9.50
C SER A 192 15.35 -15.49 8.75
N TYR A 193 14.63 -14.61 9.47
CA TYR A 193 14.14 -13.35 8.89
C TYR A 193 15.31 -12.45 8.42
N GLY A 194 16.43 -12.45 9.13
CA GLY A 194 17.63 -11.73 8.69
C GLY A 194 18.18 -12.25 7.35
N SER A 195 18.16 -13.58 7.13
CA SER A 195 18.52 -14.17 5.83
C SER A 195 17.54 -13.79 4.73
N PHE A 196 16.24 -13.79 5.04
CA PHE A 196 15.19 -13.34 4.13
C PHE A 196 15.37 -11.87 3.70
N ARG A 197 15.71 -10.99 4.62
CA ARG A 197 16.02 -9.59 4.28
C ARG A 197 17.22 -9.47 3.36
N ARG A 198 18.31 -10.23 3.58
CA ARG A 198 19.47 -10.26 2.67
C ARG A 198 19.15 -10.81 1.28
N TYR A 199 18.23 -11.80 1.20
CA TYR A 199 17.70 -12.27 -0.07
C TYR A 199 17.00 -11.13 -0.82
N LEU A 200 16.08 -10.42 -0.15
CA LEU A 200 15.37 -9.30 -0.74
C LEU A 200 16.32 -8.17 -1.19
N ASP A 201 17.32 -7.82 -0.38
CA ASP A 201 18.34 -6.86 -0.77
C ASP A 201 19.06 -7.27 -2.06
N THR A 202 19.29 -8.57 -2.24
CA THR A 202 19.89 -9.09 -3.48
C THR A 202 18.93 -9.00 -4.66
N VAL A 203 17.65 -9.30 -4.44
CA VAL A 203 16.61 -9.12 -5.47
C VAL A 203 16.54 -7.65 -5.88
N PHE A 204 16.49 -6.71 -4.93
CA PHE A 204 16.44 -5.27 -5.21
C PHE A 204 17.65 -4.72 -5.97
N MET A 205 18.82 -5.34 -5.81
CA MET A 205 20.01 -4.95 -6.61
C MET A 205 19.89 -5.29 -8.10
N TYR A 206 19.11 -6.31 -8.45
CA TYR A 206 19.13 -6.86 -9.82
C TYR A 206 17.76 -6.92 -10.49
N ALA A 207 16.68 -6.79 -9.74
CA ALA A 207 15.33 -6.62 -10.26
C ALA A 207 14.97 -5.13 -10.43
N GLY A 208 13.78 -4.84 -10.94
CA GLY A 208 13.26 -3.49 -11.08
C GLY A 208 11.94 -3.49 -11.84
N THR A 209 11.48 -2.31 -12.28
CA THR A 209 10.21 -2.20 -13.01
C THR A 209 10.20 -3.04 -14.28
N HIS A 210 11.33 -3.16 -14.96
CA HIS A 210 11.43 -3.94 -16.21
C HIS A 210 11.19 -5.45 -16.01
N SER A 211 11.77 -6.04 -14.96
CA SER A 211 11.54 -7.46 -14.65
C SER A 211 10.17 -7.68 -14.03
N LEU A 212 9.75 -6.83 -13.09
CA LEU A 212 8.47 -6.96 -12.40
C LEU A 212 7.28 -6.86 -13.37
N GLU A 213 7.29 -5.93 -14.33
CA GLU A 213 6.22 -5.82 -15.34
C GLU A 213 6.01 -7.12 -16.13
N ARG A 214 7.09 -7.85 -16.40
CA ARG A 214 7.05 -9.12 -17.14
C ARG A 214 6.57 -10.32 -16.31
N GLU A 215 6.68 -10.23 -15.01
CA GLU A 215 6.16 -11.24 -14.08
C GLU A 215 4.66 -11.12 -13.85
N LEU A 216 4.14 -9.91 -14.02
CA LEU A 216 2.75 -9.59 -13.77
C LEU A 216 1.89 -9.80 -15.03
N GLU A 217 0.64 -10.19 -14.84
CA GLU A 217 -0.32 -10.35 -15.94
C GLU A 217 -1.08 -9.05 -16.19
N PRO A 218 -1.35 -8.70 -17.46
CA PRO A 218 -2.23 -7.58 -17.79
C PRO A 218 -3.63 -7.81 -17.23
N VAL A 219 -4.24 -6.76 -16.67
CA VAL A 219 -5.66 -6.77 -16.30
C VAL A 219 -6.47 -6.40 -17.54
N GLU A 220 -7.35 -7.30 -17.99
CA GLU A 220 -8.12 -7.12 -19.24
C GLU A 220 -8.98 -5.85 -19.23
N ASP A 221 -9.74 -5.63 -18.14
CA ASP A 221 -10.49 -4.39 -17.93
C ASP A 221 -9.98 -3.67 -16.68
N PRO A 222 -9.20 -2.58 -16.84
CA PRO A 222 -8.70 -1.81 -15.71
C PRO A 222 -9.78 -1.18 -14.83
N ALA A 223 -11.03 -1.08 -15.28
CA ALA A 223 -12.13 -0.67 -14.43
C ALA A 223 -12.44 -1.69 -13.31
N LEU A 224 -11.99 -2.94 -13.49
CA LEU A 224 -12.09 -4.03 -12.51
C LEU A 224 -10.85 -4.17 -11.62
N VAL A 225 -10.15 -3.08 -11.37
CA VAL A 225 -9.00 -2.99 -10.47
C VAL A 225 -9.29 -3.59 -9.09
N GLU A 226 -8.31 -4.29 -8.51
CA GLU A 226 -8.41 -4.94 -7.18
C GLU A 226 -7.23 -4.54 -6.29
N PRO A 227 -7.37 -4.61 -4.96
CA PRO A 227 -6.23 -4.39 -4.07
C PRO A 227 -5.14 -5.44 -4.31
N GLY A 228 -3.91 -5.00 -4.46
CA GLY A 228 -2.78 -5.85 -4.83
C GLY A 228 -2.38 -5.76 -6.30
N ASP A 229 -3.23 -5.15 -7.15
CA ASP A 229 -2.85 -4.80 -8.51
C ASP A 229 -1.75 -3.73 -8.52
N VAL A 230 -1.03 -3.64 -9.63
CA VAL A 230 0.12 -2.74 -9.79
C VAL A 230 -0.02 -1.93 -11.06
N PHE A 231 -0.05 -0.61 -10.95
CA PHE A 231 0.24 0.25 -12.10
C PHE A 231 1.74 0.29 -12.32
N ILE A 232 2.20 -0.17 -13.48
CA ILE A 232 3.63 -0.29 -13.77
C ILE A 232 3.95 0.07 -15.21
N VAL A 233 4.99 0.88 -15.38
CA VAL A 233 5.66 1.17 -16.64
C VAL A 233 7.08 0.68 -16.51
N GLY A 234 7.39 -0.43 -17.15
CA GLY A 234 8.72 -1.02 -17.14
C GLY A 234 9.70 -0.22 -17.99
N GLY A 235 10.93 -0.07 -17.52
CA GLY A 235 11.97 0.61 -18.29
C GLY A 235 12.94 1.45 -17.45
N PHE A 236 13.73 2.27 -18.17
CA PHE A 236 14.74 3.16 -17.61
C PHE A 236 14.63 4.54 -18.28
N PRO A 237 13.85 5.50 -17.73
CA PRO A 237 13.14 5.43 -16.45
C PRO A 237 11.87 4.57 -16.51
N GLY A 238 11.51 3.96 -15.37
CA GLY A 238 10.27 3.27 -15.15
C GLY A 238 9.69 3.65 -13.79
N HIS A 239 8.42 3.30 -13.55
CA HIS A 239 7.78 3.50 -12.24
C HIS A 239 6.72 2.46 -11.96
N ALA A 240 6.49 2.18 -10.68
CA ALA A 240 5.46 1.26 -10.23
C ALA A 240 4.78 1.79 -8.96
N MET A 241 3.44 1.60 -8.91
CA MET A 241 2.62 1.92 -7.75
C MET A 241 1.69 0.75 -7.43
N LEU A 242 1.56 0.44 -6.15
CA LEU A 242 0.68 -0.62 -5.67
C LEU A 242 -0.72 -0.06 -5.39
N VAL A 243 -1.74 -0.76 -5.86
CA VAL A 243 -3.13 -0.54 -5.45
C VAL A 243 -3.29 -1.10 -4.03
N ILE A 244 -3.35 -0.20 -3.03
CA ILE A 244 -3.36 -0.60 -1.63
C ILE A 244 -4.77 -0.95 -1.12
N ASP A 245 -5.80 -0.34 -1.68
CA ASP A 245 -7.20 -0.61 -1.37
C ASP A 245 -8.12 -0.19 -2.52
N VAL A 246 -9.32 -0.78 -2.59
CA VAL A 246 -10.36 -0.50 -3.57
C VAL A 246 -11.69 -0.36 -2.87
N VAL A 247 -12.51 0.58 -3.33
CA VAL A 247 -13.90 0.75 -2.92
C VAL A 247 -14.82 0.66 -4.13
N GLU A 248 -16.06 0.29 -3.88
CA GLU A 248 -17.08 0.15 -4.92
C GLU A 248 -18.37 0.82 -4.46
N ASN A 249 -19.09 1.46 -5.38
CA ASN A 249 -20.43 1.99 -5.12
C ASN A 249 -21.51 0.98 -5.52
N ARG A 250 -22.78 1.27 -5.21
CA ARG A 250 -23.92 0.41 -5.54
C ARG A 250 -24.08 0.12 -7.04
N GLY A 251 -23.49 0.91 -7.91
CA GLY A 251 -23.53 0.75 -9.35
C GLY A 251 -22.35 -0.04 -9.91
N GLY A 252 -21.49 -0.64 -9.06
CA GLY A 252 -20.30 -1.40 -9.47
C GLY A 252 -19.13 -0.54 -9.93
N LYS A 253 -19.19 0.80 -9.77
CA LYS A 253 -18.05 1.66 -10.10
C LYS A 253 -17.04 1.64 -8.98
N ARG A 254 -15.78 1.36 -9.34
CA ARG A 254 -14.67 1.26 -8.41
C ARG A 254 -13.84 2.55 -8.34
N MET A 255 -13.27 2.77 -7.18
CA MET A 255 -12.17 3.71 -6.95
C MET A 255 -11.05 2.99 -6.23
N PHE A 256 -9.81 3.41 -6.48
CA PHE A 256 -8.63 2.77 -5.92
C PHE A 256 -7.69 3.79 -5.26
N MET A 257 -6.89 3.29 -4.34
CA MET A 257 -5.88 4.04 -3.59
C MET A 257 -4.49 3.52 -3.94
N LEU A 258 -3.54 4.41 -4.17
CA LEU A 258 -2.19 4.07 -4.59
C LEU A 258 -1.15 4.36 -3.51
N ALA A 259 -0.13 3.50 -3.45
CA ALA A 259 1.04 3.69 -2.62
C ALA A 259 2.32 3.41 -3.40
N GLN A 260 3.42 4.09 -3.04
CA GLN A 260 4.70 4.00 -3.73
C GLN A 260 5.90 4.09 -2.80
N GLY A 261 7.00 3.44 -3.19
CA GLY A 261 8.36 3.87 -2.90
C GLY A 261 8.90 4.71 -4.06
N LEU A 262 10.07 5.29 -3.93
CA LEU A 262 10.69 6.16 -4.95
C LEU A 262 12.21 5.96 -5.01
N GLN A 263 12.81 6.45 -6.07
CA GLN A 263 14.26 6.59 -6.21
C GLN A 263 14.67 8.04 -5.90
N PRO A 264 15.64 8.30 -5.02
CA PRO A 264 16.29 7.34 -4.12
C PRO A 264 15.29 6.69 -3.14
N ALA A 265 15.65 5.51 -2.59
CA ALA A 265 14.81 4.73 -1.70
C ALA A 265 14.34 5.55 -0.49
N ARG A 266 13.05 5.47 -0.20
CA ARG A 266 12.38 6.18 0.90
C ARG A 266 11.15 5.45 1.36
N ASP A 267 10.63 5.87 2.51
CA ASP A 267 9.47 5.27 3.13
C ASP A 267 8.31 5.09 2.14
N PHE A 268 7.73 3.89 2.17
CA PHE A 268 6.58 3.54 1.36
C PHE A 268 5.35 4.32 1.85
N HIS A 269 4.69 5.05 0.97
CA HIS A 269 3.65 5.99 1.36
C HIS A 269 2.45 5.98 0.41
N ILE A 270 1.28 6.30 0.97
CA ILE A 270 0.03 6.41 0.23
C ILE A 270 -0.07 7.83 -0.32
N VAL A 271 -0.25 7.94 -1.63
CA VAL A 271 -0.22 9.21 -2.36
C VAL A 271 -1.57 9.92 -2.38
N HIS A 272 -1.53 11.23 -2.61
CA HIS A 272 -2.66 12.04 -3.03
C HIS A 272 -2.24 13.05 -4.10
N ASP A 273 -3.16 13.47 -4.93
CA ASP A 273 -2.86 14.32 -6.11
C ASP A 273 -2.96 15.83 -5.87
N GLY A 274 -2.92 16.28 -4.63
CA GLY A 274 -2.65 17.70 -4.31
C GLY A 274 -3.78 18.70 -4.58
N GLY A 275 -5.04 18.28 -4.64
CA GLY A 275 -6.21 19.16 -4.68
C GLY A 275 -6.50 19.82 -3.32
N PHE A 276 -7.46 20.78 -3.28
CA PHE A 276 -7.99 21.39 -2.05
C PHE A 276 -8.64 20.35 -1.11
N ILE A 277 -9.19 19.28 -1.67
CA ILE A 277 -9.63 18.08 -0.98
C ILE A 277 -8.49 17.08 -1.15
N LYS A 278 -8.02 16.50 -0.06
CA LYS A 278 -6.98 15.44 -0.08
C LYS A 278 -7.58 14.18 -0.67
N GLU A 279 -7.79 14.18 -1.97
CA GLU A 279 -8.29 13.04 -2.71
C GLU A 279 -7.15 12.05 -2.89
N TYR A 280 -7.29 10.91 -2.26
CA TYR A 280 -6.39 9.76 -2.39
C TYR A 280 -7.09 8.56 -3.01
N TRP A 281 -8.32 8.76 -3.50
CA TRP A 281 -9.10 7.79 -4.24
C TRP A 281 -9.18 8.22 -5.70
N HIS A 282 -8.73 7.37 -6.60
CA HIS A 282 -8.78 7.55 -8.04
C HIS A 282 -9.94 6.77 -8.63
N GLU A 283 -10.69 7.32 -9.58
CA GLU A 283 -11.72 6.59 -10.30
C GLU A 283 -11.09 5.51 -11.18
N ALA A 284 -11.62 4.28 -11.13
CA ALA A 284 -11.25 3.22 -12.05
C ALA A 284 -11.96 3.41 -13.40
N ARG A 285 -11.21 3.26 -14.49
CA ARG A 285 -11.70 3.41 -15.87
C ARG A 285 -11.06 2.36 -16.76
N SER A 286 -11.78 1.91 -17.77
CA SER A 286 -11.27 0.91 -18.73
C SER A 286 -10.17 1.47 -19.66
N SER A 287 -10.06 2.81 -19.80
CA SER A 287 -9.09 3.44 -20.70
C SER A 287 -8.79 4.89 -20.29
N GLY A 288 -7.80 5.49 -20.95
CA GLY A 288 -7.38 6.86 -20.71
C GLY A 288 -6.08 6.93 -19.88
N ARG A 289 -5.76 8.10 -19.38
CA ARG A 289 -4.55 8.38 -18.59
C ARG A 289 -4.90 9.14 -17.33
N PHE A 290 -4.07 8.99 -16.31
CA PHE A 290 -4.14 9.75 -15.07
C PHE A 290 -2.73 10.04 -14.52
N TYR A 291 -2.64 10.93 -13.57
CA TYR A 291 -1.41 11.24 -12.83
C TYR A 291 -1.57 10.80 -11.39
N ALA A 292 -0.55 10.16 -10.85
CA ALA A 292 -0.47 9.83 -9.43
C ALA A 292 0.97 9.95 -8.94
N GLY A 293 1.18 10.54 -7.77
CA GLY A 293 2.51 10.67 -7.16
C GLY A 293 3.56 11.39 -8.03
N GLY A 294 3.13 12.14 -9.03
CA GLY A 294 4.00 12.83 -10.00
C GLY A 294 4.36 12.00 -11.24
N TRP A 295 3.74 10.82 -11.44
CA TRP A 295 3.99 9.97 -12.60
C TRP A 295 2.71 9.80 -13.46
N PRO A 296 2.84 9.85 -14.81
CA PRO A 296 1.71 9.58 -15.73
C PRO A 296 1.55 8.08 -15.95
N PHE A 297 0.34 7.57 -15.73
CA PHE A 297 -0.05 6.20 -16.09
C PHE A 297 -1.17 6.19 -17.12
N ALA A 298 -1.20 5.19 -17.98
CA ALA A 298 -2.41 4.76 -18.66
C ALA A 298 -3.15 3.74 -17.78
N TYR A 299 -4.49 3.68 -17.86
CA TYR A 299 -5.22 2.63 -17.14
C TYR A 299 -4.80 1.24 -17.58
N THR A 300 -4.40 1.08 -18.83
CA THR A 300 -3.88 -0.19 -19.41
C THR A 300 -2.49 -0.59 -18.89
N ASP A 301 -1.82 0.23 -18.07
CA ASP A 301 -0.58 -0.14 -17.40
C ASP A 301 -0.84 -0.99 -16.14
N LEU A 302 -2.11 -1.31 -15.85
CA LEU A 302 -2.52 -2.13 -14.70
C LEU A 302 -2.12 -3.60 -14.95
N ARG A 303 -1.49 -4.18 -13.93
CA ARG A 303 -1.02 -5.57 -13.90
C ARG A 303 -1.42 -6.23 -12.59
N ARG A 304 -1.44 -7.57 -12.57
CA ARG A 304 -1.79 -8.39 -11.41
C ARG A 304 -0.77 -9.49 -11.18
N PHE A 305 -0.47 -9.78 -9.91
CA PHE A 305 0.31 -10.97 -9.58
C PHE A 305 -0.46 -12.24 -9.94
N ARG A 306 0.26 -13.24 -10.40
CA ARG A 306 -0.26 -14.60 -10.53
C ARG A 306 -0.47 -15.17 -9.13
N ASP A 307 -1.65 -15.78 -8.88
CA ASP A 307 -1.96 -16.48 -7.64
C ASP A 307 -1.84 -17.99 -7.81
#